data_1d6e04c8719cfb90c15c38030808c8ac
#
_entry.id   1d6e04c8719cfb90c15c38030808c8ac
#
_cell.length_a   1.000
_cell.length_b   1.000
_cell.length_c   1.000
_cell.angle_alpha   90.00
_cell.angle_beta   90.00
_cell.angle_gamma   90.00
#
_symmetry.space_group_name_H-M   'P 1'
#
loop_
_entity.id
_entity.type
_entity.pdbx_description
1 polymer ?
#
loop_
_entity_poly.entity_id
_entity_poly.type
_entity_poly.pdbx_seq_one_letter_code
_entity_poly.pdbx_strand_id
1 'polypeptide(L)'
;MDLKTFMGLTAEDRFTYTLPVGEHLVTPGNFLFGGCGLGAALVALEEASGRPTIWATAQYLAHAPTGSTVSFEVTLAAEGGKVTQGRAVGRVGGQEILTVNAALGRSEHDVGGVWEHPPVVSPPEQCP
;
A
#
# COMPACT_ATOMS: atom_id res chain seq x y z
N MET A 1 11.92 12.07 -7.87
CA MET A 1 10.83 11.22 -8.42
C MET A 1 10.01 10.75 -7.25
N ASP A 2 8.73 11.01 -7.26
CA ASP A 2 7.82 10.50 -6.25
C ASP A 2 7.43 9.02 -6.54
N LEU A 3 6.85 8.36 -5.55
CA LEU A 3 6.50 6.94 -5.63
C LEU A 3 5.47 6.65 -6.73
N LYS A 4 4.50 7.55 -6.91
CA LYS A 4 3.45 7.42 -7.94
C LYS A 4 4.06 7.40 -9.34
N THR A 5 4.94 8.35 -9.63
CA THR A 5 5.66 8.46 -10.91
C THR A 5 6.57 7.25 -11.14
N PHE A 6 7.32 6.82 -10.10
CA PHE A 6 8.19 5.64 -10.19
C PHE A 6 7.40 4.38 -10.56
N MET A 7 6.25 4.18 -9.96
CA MET A 7 5.41 3.01 -10.22
C MET A 7 4.61 3.11 -11.53
N GLY A 8 4.43 4.31 -12.08
CA GLY A 8 3.53 4.53 -13.23
C GLY A 8 2.06 4.45 -12.85
N LEU A 9 1.72 4.70 -11.57
CA LEU A 9 0.34 4.71 -11.10
C LEU A 9 -0.42 5.91 -11.65
N THR A 10 -1.56 5.67 -12.29
CA THR A 10 -2.40 6.70 -12.89
C THR A 10 -3.76 6.74 -12.23
N ALA A 11 -4.26 7.94 -11.88
CA ALA A 11 -5.63 8.14 -11.44
C ALA A 11 -6.53 8.28 -12.67
N GLU A 12 -7.58 7.45 -12.77
CA GLU A 12 -8.64 7.59 -13.76
C GLU A 12 -9.70 8.59 -13.25
N ASP A 13 -10.01 8.51 -11.96
CA ASP A 13 -10.81 9.44 -11.21
C ASP A 13 -10.38 9.45 -9.72
N ARG A 14 -11.16 10.07 -8.84
CA ARG A 14 -10.84 10.16 -7.40
C ARG A 14 -10.70 8.79 -6.72
N PHE A 15 -11.40 7.77 -7.20
CA PHE A 15 -11.54 6.48 -6.53
C PHE A 15 -11.04 5.29 -7.35
N THR A 16 -10.60 5.55 -8.58
CA THR A 16 -10.12 4.50 -9.50
C THR A 16 -8.72 4.83 -10.00
N TYR A 17 -7.82 3.85 -9.89
CA TYR A 17 -6.42 3.98 -10.27
C TYR A 17 -5.97 2.78 -11.08
N THR A 18 -5.01 2.96 -11.97
CA THR A 18 -4.41 1.89 -12.77
C THR A 18 -2.90 1.83 -12.56
N LEU A 19 -2.37 0.61 -12.44
CA LEU A 19 -0.95 0.31 -12.28
C LEU A 19 -0.52 -0.68 -13.36
N PRO A 20 0.21 -0.25 -14.41
CA PRO A 20 0.86 -1.18 -15.32
C PRO A 20 1.96 -1.95 -14.60
N VAL A 21 1.94 -3.29 -14.69
CA VAL A 21 2.94 -4.16 -14.07
C VAL A 21 4.17 -4.24 -14.96
N GLY A 22 5.06 -3.26 -14.86
CA GLY A 22 6.34 -3.20 -15.57
C GLY A 22 7.42 -4.06 -14.93
N GLU A 23 8.49 -4.35 -15.67
CA GLU A 23 9.61 -5.18 -15.21
C GLU A 23 10.30 -4.67 -13.94
N HIS A 24 10.30 -3.37 -13.69
CA HIS A 24 10.88 -2.74 -12.49
C HIS A 24 10.06 -2.93 -11.21
N LEU A 25 8.83 -3.45 -11.33
CA LEU A 25 7.92 -3.68 -10.19
C LEU A 25 7.76 -5.16 -9.84
N VAL A 26 8.47 -6.07 -10.52
CA VAL A 26 8.23 -7.50 -10.39
C VAL A 26 9.31 -8.23 -9.60
N THR A 27 8.94 -9.38 -9.08
CA THR A 27 9.85 -10.36 -8.47
C THR A 27 10.58 -11.17 -9.55
N PRO A 28 11.63 -11.94 -9.19
CA PRO A 28 12.22 -12.91 -10.12
C PRO A 28 11.23 -13.93 -10.70
N GLY A 29 10.06 -14.11 -10.06
CA GLY A 29 8.96 -14.95 -10.56
C GLY A 29 8.06 -14.29 -11.60
N ASN A 30 8.41 -13.10 -12.12
CA ASN A 30 7.66 -12.36 -13.14
C ASN A 30 6.22 -11.98 -12.74
N PHE A 31 6.02 -11.63 -11.50
CA PHE A 31 4.77 -11.08 -11.00
C PHE A 31 5.04 -9.89 -10.05
N LEU A 32 4.04 -9.02 -9.93
CA LEU A 32 4.11 -7.81 -9.11
C LEU A 32 4.64 -8.11 -7.71
N PHE A 33 5.69 -7.38 -7.32
CA PHE A 33 6.19 -7.44 -5.94
C PHE A 33 5.13 -6.90 -4.98
N GLY A 34 4.84 -7.65 -3.90
CA GLY A 34 3.77 -7.32 -2.97
C GLY A 34 3.89 -5.93 -2.37
N GLY A 35 5.12 -5.49 -2.06
CA GLY A 35 5.39 -4.14 -1.56
C GLY A 35 5.03 -3.04 -2.55
N CYS A 36 5.22 -3.27 -3.86
CA CYS A 36 4.80 -2.32 -4.90
C CYS A 36 3.26 -2.25 -5.00
N GLY A 37 2.59 -3.40 -4.92
CA GLY A 37 1.12 -3.44 -4.90
C GLY A 37 0.53 -2.72 -3.69
N LEU A 38 1.08 -2.97 -2.50
CA LEU A 38 0.70 -2.26 -1.26
C LEU A 38 0.97 -0.76 -1.39
N GLY A 39 2.16 -0.37 -1.84
CA GLY A 39 2.53 1.04 -2.02
C GLY A 39 1.59 1.77 -2.98
N ALA A 40 1.22 1.16 -4.12
CA ALA A 40 0.27 1.73 -5.06
C ALA A 40 -1.13 1.91 -4.44
N ALA A 41 -1.61 0.92 -3.68
CA ALA A 41 -2.88 1.01 -2.97
C ALA A 41 -2.88 2.13 -1.93
N LEU A 42 -1.76 2.32 -1.20
CA LEU A 42 -1.63 3.40 -0.21
C LEU A 42 -1.62 4.78 -0.87
N VAL A 43 -0.90 4.96 -1.97
CA VAL A 43 -0.92 6.21 -2.74
C VAL A 43 -2.33 6.53 -3.21
N ALA A 44 -3.06 5.55 -3.74
CA ALA A 44 -4.45 5.72 -4.16
C ALA A 44 -5.36 6.14 -3.00
N LEU A 45 -5.22 5.51 -1.83
CA LEU A 45 -5.97 5.85 -0.61
C LEU A 45 -5.65 7.25 -0.09
N GLU A 46 -4.37 7.63 -0.09
CA GLU A 46 -3.92 8.96 0.34
C GLU A 46 -4.42 10.06 -0.59
N GLU A 47 -4.37 9.85 -1.90
CA GLU A 47 -4.90 10.81 -2.87
C GLU A 47 -6.43 10.93 -2.77
N ALA A 48 -7.14 9.81 -2.68
CA ALA A 48 -8.60 9.82 -2.58
C ALA A 48 -9.10 10.51 -1.30
N SER A 49 -8.39 10.32 -0.17
CA SER A 49 -8.76 10.89 1.13
C SER A 49 -8.19 12.30 1.39
N GLY A 50 -7.09 12.65 0.72
CA GLY A 50 -6.29 13.84 1.02
C GLY A 50 -5.55 13.76 2.36
N ARG A 51 -5.32 12.55 2.90
CA ARG A 51 -4.74 12.32 4.22
C ARG A 51 -3.62 11.28 4.18
N PRO A 52 -2.53 11.44 4.94
CA PRO A 52 -1.47 10.45 5.03
C PRO A 52 -1.94 9.18 5.74
N THR A 53 -1.30 8.07 5.42
CA THR A 53 -1.55 6.77 6.05
C THR A 53 -1.03 6.75 7.49
N ILE A 54 -1.86 6.30 8.42
CA ILE A 54 -1.48 6.02 9.82
C ILE A 54 -1.03 4.58 9.96
N TRP A 55 -1.84 3.62 9.44
CA TRP A 55 -1.51 2.21 9.37
C TRP A 55 -2.27 1.55 8.22
N ALA A 56 -1.81 0.41 7.79
CA ALA A 56 -2.49 -0.41 6.81
C ALA A 56 -2.24 -1.89 7.01
N THR A 57 -3.17 -2.70 6.52
CA THR A 57 -3.01 -4.15 6.35
C THR A 57 -3.31 -4.54 4.92
N ALA A 58 -2.64 -5.58 4.43
CA ALA A 58 -2.86 -6.10 3.09
C ALA A 58 -3.11 -7.61 3.11
N GLN A 59 -4.04 -8.05 2.29
CA GLN A 59 -4.25 -9.45 1.95
C GLN A 59 -3.90 -9.66 0.48
N TYR A 60 -2.98 -10.56 0.22
CA TYR A 60 -2.58 -10.95 -1.13
C TYR A 60 -3.30 -12.23 -1.51
N LEU A 61 -4.12 -12.18 -2.57
CA LEU A 61 -5.05 -13.24 -2.96
C LEU A 61 -4.58 -13.98 -4.21
N ALA A 62 -3.93 -13.28 -5.14
CA ALA A 62 -3.44 -13.84 -6.39
C ALA A 62 -2.26 -13.02 -6.94
N HIS A 63 -1.62 -13.53 -7.97
CA HIS A 63 -0.51 -12.87 -8.65
C HIS A 63 -1.00 -11.92 -9.74
N ALA A 64 -0.30 -10.78 -9.91
CA ALA A 64 -0.42 -9.91 -11.08
C ALA A 64 0.81 -10.13 -11.97
N PRO A 65 0.68 -10.82 -13.11
CA PRO A 65 1.82 -11.11 -13.98
C PRO A 65 2.40 -9.84 -14.61
N THR A 66 3.69 -9.90 -14.98
CA THR A 66 4.33 -8.86 -15.79
C THR A 66 3.51 -8.58 -17.05
N GLY A 67 3.37 -7.31 -17.41
CA GLY A 67 2.59 -6.88 -18.58
C GLY A 67 1.09 -6.79 -18.34
N SER A 68 0.57 -7.23 -17.18
CA SER A 68 -0.82 -6.97 -16.80
C SER A 68 -1.00 -5.55 -16.28
N THR A 69 -2.25 -5.14 -16.07
CA THR A 69 -2.60 -3.89 -15.41
C THR A 69 -3.47 -4.19 -14.22
N VAL A 70 -3.06 -3.67 -13.04
CA VAL A 70 -3.89 -3.72 -11.84
C VAL A 70 -4.79 -2.50 -11.81
N SER A 71 -6.09 -2.73 -11.72
CA SER A 71 -7.08 -1.69 -11.44
C SER A 71 -7.35 -1.65 -9.95
N PHE A 72 -7.15 -0.49 -9.31
CA PHE A 72 -7.50 -0.26 -7.91
C PHE A 72 -8.80 0.51 -7.82
N GLU A 73 -9.69 0.01 -6.99
CA GLU A 73 -10.93 0.69 -6.57
C GLU A 73 -10.82 1.06 -5.10
N VAL A 74 -10.97 2.35 -4.81
CA VAL A 74 -10.89 2.91 -3.45
C VAL A 74 -12.29 3.15 -2.91
N THR A 75 -12.52 2.76 -1.67
CA THR A 75 -13.71 3.08 -0.89
C THR A 75 -13.29 3.79 0.40
N LEU A 76 -13.81 4.97 0.65
CA LEU A 76 -13.69 5.66 1.93
C LEU A 76 -14.93 5.34 2.77
N ALA A 77 -14.83 4.31 3.61
CA ALA A 77 -15.96 3.77 4.36
C ALA A 77 -16.45 4.71 5.46
N ALA A 78 -15.54 5.51 6.05
CA ALA A 78 -15.87 6.52 7.04
C ALA A 78 -14.88 7.68 6.94
N GLU A 79 -15.38 8.89 6.71
CA GLU A 79 -14.59 10.12 6.67
C GLU A 79 -14.84 10.92 7.96
N GLY A 80 -14.13 10.53 9.04
CA GLY A 80 -14.19 11.24 10.31
C GLY A 80 -13.41 12.55 10.32
N GLY A 81 -13.61 13.39 11.35
CA GLY A 81 -12.89 14.66 11.49
C GLY A 81 -11.37 14.51 11.52
N LYS A 82 -10.85 13.50 12.21
CA LYS A 82 -9.41 13.25 12.38
C LYS A 82 -8.91 12.05 11.59
N VAL A 83 -9.71 11.00 11.45
CA VAL A 83 -9.34 9.74 10.84
C VAL A 83 -10.37 9.34 9.79
N THR A 84 -9.87 8.89 8.64
CA THR A 84 -10.63 8.26 7.56
C THR A 84 -10.32 6.77 7.54
N GLN A 85 -11.33 5.92 7.43
CA GLN A 85 -11.16 4.49 7.20
C GLN A 85 -11.37 4.20 5.72
N GLY A 86 -10.36 3.66 5.07
CA GLY A 86 -10.37 3.39 3.65
C GLY A 86 -10.02 1.95 3.31
N ARG A 87 -10.46 1.52 2.14
CA ARG A 87 -10.12 0.24 1.54
C ARG A 87 -9.78 0.44 0.07
N ALA A 88 -8.73 -0.22 -0.41
CA ALA A 88 -8.40 -0.33 -1.82
C ALA A 88 -8.41 -1.80 -2.23
N VAL A 89 -9.08 -2.12 -3.33
CA VAL A 89 -9.13 -3.46 -3.92
C VAL A 89 -8.47 -3.42 -5.29
N GLY A 90 -7.41 -4.19 -5.45
CA GLY A 90 -6.68 -4.35 -6.71
C GLY A 90 -7.16 -5.57 -7.48
N ARG A 91 -7.45 -5.41 -8.77
CA ARG A 91 -7.91 -6.47 -9.68
C ARG A 91 -7.11 -6.52 -10.97
N VAL A 92 -6.94 -7.73 -11.48
CA VAL A 92 -6.43 -7.97 -12.84
C VAL A 92 -7.49 -8.78 -13.59
N GLY A 93 -7.98 -8.27 -14.72
CA GLY A 93 -9.00 -8.95 -15.50
C GLY A 93 -10.27 -9.31 -14.70
N GLY A 94 -10.65 -8.48 -13.74
CA GLY A 94 -11.78 -8.73 -12.84
C GLY A 94 -11.49 -9.61 -11.64
N GLN A 95 -10.38 -10.35 -11.62
CA GLN A 95 -9.96 -11.15 -10.48
C GLN A 95 -9.30 -10.26 -9.42
N GLU A 96 -9.79 -10.33 -8.19
CA GLU A 96 -9.17 -9.67 -7.04
C GLU A 96 -7.82 -10.31 -6.71
N ILE A 97 -6.77 -9.49 -6.65
CA ILE A 97 -5.41 -9.95 -6.36
C ILE A 97 -4.90 -9.43 -5.03
N LEU A 98 -5.44 -8.32 -4.56
CA LEU A 98 -4.96 -7.60 -3.39
C LEU A 98 -6.10 -6.80 -2.77
N THR A 99 -6.26 -6.88 -1.45
CA THR A 99 -7.12 -5.98 -0.67
C THR A 99 -6.29 -5.31 0.41
N VAL A 100 -6.41 -3.99 0.50
CA VAL A 100 -5.74 -3.16 1.52
C VAL A 100 -6.79 -2.41 2.32
N ASN A 101 -6.71 -2.51 3.65
CA ASN A 101 -7.47 -1.67 4.57
C ASN A 101 -6.51 -0.72 5.27
N ALA A 102 -6.89 0.55 5.42
CA ALA A 102 -6.04 1.56 6.02
C ALA A 102 -6.83 2.57 6.86
N ALA A 103 -6.16 3.09 7.89
CA ALA A 103 -6.56 4.32 8.55
C ALA A 103 -5.66 5.46 8.05
N LEU A 104 -6.30 6.57 7.66
CA LEU A 104 -5.65 7.76 7.11
C LEU A 104 -5.98 8.97 7.97
N GLY A 105 -5.00 9.81 8.24
CA GLY A 105 -5.19 10.98 9.08
C GLY A 105 -3.88 11.50 9.64
N ARG A 106 -3.97 12.42 10.60
CA ARG A 106 -2.81 12.94 11.32
C ARG A 106 -3.11 12.92 12.82
N SER A 107 -2.12 12.52 13.62
CA SER A 107 -2.14 12.74 15.05
C SER A 107 -1.72 14.19 15.32
N GLU A 108 -2.51 14.90 16.12
CA GLU A 108 -2.16 16.23 16.61
C GLU A 108 -1.28 16.16 17.87
N HIS A 109 -1.09 14.94 18.40
CA HIS A 109 -0.32 14.72 19.62
C HIS A 109 0.97 13.99 19.29
N ASP A 110 2.08 14.68 19.53
CA ASP A 110 3.43 14.07 19.46
C ASP A 110 3.76 13.45 20.84
N VAL A 111 3.02 12.39 21.17
CA VAL A 111 3.28 11.60 22.38
C VAL A 111 3.90 10.29 21.96
N GLY A 112 5.20 10.18 22.16
CA GLY A 112 5.95 8.97 21.90
C GLY A 112 6.76 8.55 23.12
N GLY A 113 7.02 7.25 23.26
CA GLY A 113 7.87 6.72 24.31
C GLY A 113 8.32 5.31 23.99
N VAL A 114 9.45 4.90 24.55
CA VAL A 114 9.92 3.52 24.51
C VAL A 114 9.59 2.90 25.86
N TRP A 115 8.60 2.03 25.86
CA TRP A 115 8.07 1.36 27.06
C TRP A 115 8.83 0.08 27.38
N GLU A 116 9.38 -0.56 26.34
CA GLU A 116 10.18 -1.77 26.46
C GLU A 116 11.45 -1.63 25.63
N HIS A 117 12.54 -2.21 26.12
CA HIS A 117 13.79 -2.29 25.37
C HIS A 117 13.92 -3.70 24.76
N PRO A 118 14.44 -3.82 23.54
CA PRO A 118 14.74 -5.13 22.98
C PRO A 118 15.75 -5.86 23.86
N PRO A 119 15.72 -7.21 23.93
CA PRO A 119 16.71 -7.97 24.65
C PRO A 119 18.11 -7.71 24.08
N VAL A 120 19.11 -7.75 24.94
CA VAL A 120 20.50 -7.68 24.50
C VAL A 120 20.80 -8.96 23.73
N VAL A 121 21.12 -8.83 22.45
CA VAL A 121 21.47 -9.94 21.57
C VAL A 121 22.89 -9.75 21.03
N SER A 122 23.52 -10.85 20.68
CA SER A 122 24.83 -10.81 20.02
C SER A 122 24.71 -10.20 18.62
N PRO A 123 25.72 -9.45 18.16
CA PRO A 123 25.74 -8.98 16.79
C PRO A 123 25.84 -10.16 15.80
N PRO A 124 25.40 -9.98 14.52
CA PRO A 124 25.32 -11.08 13.55
C PRO A 124 26.60 -11.89 13.39
N GLU A 125 27.77 -11.25 13.52
CA GLU A 125 29.10 -11.89 13.39
C GLU A 125 29.41 -12.86 14.52
N GLN A 126 28.65 -12.82 15.62
CA GLN A 126 28.81 -13.69 16.81
C GLN A 126 27.66 -14.70 16.94
N CYS A 127 26.73 -14.70 15.97
CA CYS A 127 25.67 -15.70 15.93
C CYS A 127 26.18 -17.00 15.29
N PRO A 128 25.76 -18.19 15.78
CA PRO A 128 26.14 -19.46 15.21
C PRO A 128 25.59 -19.70 13.81
#